data_a8270048b5a0d0f88265616001e4ed80
#
_entry.id   a8270048b5a0d0f88265616001e4ed80
#
_cell.length_a   1.000
_cell.length_b   1.000
_cell.length_c   1.000
_cell.angle_alpha   90.00
_cell.angle_beta   90.00
_cell.angle_gamma   90.00
#
_symmetry.space_group_name_H-M   'P 1'
#
loop_
_entity.id
_entity.type
_entity.pdbx_description
1 polymer ?
#
loop_
_entity_poly.entity_id
_entity_poly.type
_entity_poly.pdbx_seq_one_letter_code
_entity_poly.pdbx_strand_id
1 'polypeptide(L)'
;MDDGGPSATAFLLIIILLADILIYGFGAAVHNLRSDDIEKKAQENGNDRKSVILLRILNNPSGYVNTVQLVVMVINLIIGRWYLEYLGSLFAGWFGYRSFFPVRFAAEMLAGVILVYAVMTIGVLLPKRLASRNPERWAYACVGMINMILTLFYPMVKLISDTTSGILHLMGIRDESAEADVTEEEIRSMVTEGQEQGI
;
A
#
# COMPACT_ATOMS: atom_id res chain seq x y z
N MET A 1 8.46 -23.71 20.17
CA MET A 1 8.73 -23.09 18.86
C MET A 1 9.87 -22.13 19.10
N ASP A 2 10.98 -22.42 18.47
CA ASP A 2 12.24 -21.69 18.68
C ASP A 2 12.00 -20.24 18.19
N ASP A 3 11.94 -19.32 19.15
CA ASP A 3 11.77 -17.90 18.87
C ASP A 3 13.02 -17.46 18.14
N GLY A 4 12.89 -17.19 16.85
CA GLY A 4 13.97 -16.60 16.07
C GLY A 4 14.58 -15.46 16.86
N GLY A 5 15.87 -15.60 17.20
CA GLY A 5 16.56 -14.72 18.16
C GLY A 5 16.38 -13.23 17.83
N PRO A 6 16.80 -12.33 18.71
CA PRO A 6 16.63 -10.87 18.57
C PRO A 6 16.99 -10.31 17.19
N SER A 7 17.92 -10.97 16.51
CA SER A 7 18.35 -10.66 15.15
C SER A 7 17.29 -10.92 14.08
N ALA A 8 16.56 -12.02 14.16
CA ALA A 8 15.51 -12.35 13.19
C ALA A 8 14.31 -11.39 13.34
N THR A 9 13.97 -11.03 14.57
CA THR A 9 12.91 -10.06 14.85
C THR A 9 13.28 -8.67 14.32
N ALA A 10 14.52 -8.22 14.56
CA ALA A 10 15.00 -6.94 14.02
C ALA A 10 15.04 -6.94 12.48
N PHE A 11 15.48 -8.04 11.86
CA PHE A 11 15.51 -8.18 10.41
C PHE A 11 14.10 -8.09 9.79
N LEU A 12 13.12 -8.76 10.40
CA LEU A 12 11.73 -8.69 9.96
C LEU A 12 11.17 -7.25 10.06
N LEU A 13 11.48 -6.52 11.13
CA LEU A 13 11.08 -5.11 11.27
C LEU A 13 11.64 -4.24 10.14
N ILE A 14 12.90 -4.44 9.79
CA ILE A 14 13.54 -3.70 8.69
C ILE A 14 12.83 -3.97 7.37
N ILE A 15 12.50 -5.24 7.07
CA ILE A 15 11.78 -5.61 5.85
C ILE A 15 10.40 -4.94 5.83
N ILE A 16 9.69 -4.96 6.93
CA ILE A 16 8.37 -4.34 7.05
C ILE A 16 8.45 -2.82 6.87
N LEU A 17 9.41 -2.15 7.50
CA LEU A 17 9.62 -0.71 7.32
C LEU A 17 10.00 -0.38 5.87
N LEU A 18 10.79 -1.21 5.21
CA LEU A 18 11.11 -1.03 3.79
C LEU A 18 9.88 -1.18 2.90
N ALA A 19 8.97 -2.10 3.21
CA ALA A 19 7.70 -2.24 2.51
C ALA A 19 6.81 -1.01 2.69
N ASP A 20 6.71 -0.47 3.90
CA ASP A 20 5.98 0.78 4.18
C ASP A 20 6.58 1.97 3.41
N ILE A 21 7.90 2.12 3.46
CA ILE A 21 8.63 3.18 2.74
C ILE A 21 8.31 3.12 1.24
N LEU A 22 8.31 1.94 0.66
CA LEU A 22 8.03 1.72 -0.75
C LEU A 22 6.58 2.07 -1.09
N ILE A 23 5.63 1.57 -0.32
CA ILE A 23 4.20 1.75 -0.55
C ILE A 23 3.81 3.23 -0.39
N TYR A 24 4.16 3.84 0.73
CA TYR A 24 3.78 5.23 1.02
C TYR A 24 4.57 6.25 0.19
N GLY A 25 5.84 5.95 -0.10
CA GLY A 25 6.64 6.76 -1.02
C GLY A 25 6.08 6.75 -2.44
N PHE A 26 5.74 5.57 -2.96
CA PHE A 26 5.12 5.44 -4.27
C PHE A 26 3.76 6.14 -4.34
N GLY A 27 2.90 5.98 -3.35
CA GLY A 27 1.61 6.65 -3.30
C GLY A 27 1.73 8.17 -3.33
N ALA A 28 2.70 8.74 -2.58
CA ALA A 28 2.98 10.17 -2.63
C ALA A 28 3.56 10.62 -3.98
N ALA A 29 4.39 9.78 -4.63
CA ALA A 29 4.90 10.05 -5.95
C ALA A 29 3.78 10.10 -6.99
N VAL A 30 2.92 9.07 -7.03
CA VAL A 30 1.79 8.98 -7.96
C VAL A 30 0.84 10.16 -7.80
N HIS A 31 0.55 10.57 -6.57
CA HIS A 31 -0.32 11.73 -6.30
C HIS A 31 0.23 13.06 -6.87
N ASN A 32 1.55 13.18 -7.01
CA ASN A 32 2.20 14.37 -7.55
C ASN A 32 2.57 14.24 -9.03
N LEU A 33 2.24 13.13 -9.71
CA LEU A 33 2.45 12.93 -11.14
C LEU A 33 1.22 13.36 -11.94
N ARG A 34 1.47 13.85 -13.16
CA ARG A 34 0.43 14.14 -14.14
C ARG A 34 0.44 13.06 -15.22
N SER A 35 -0.73 12.55 -15.55
CA SER A 35 -0.89 11.52 -16.61
C SER A 35 -0.28 11.98 -17.93
N ASP A 36 -0.52 13.25 -18.32
CA ASP A 36 -0.03 13.82 -19.58
C ASP A 36 1.50 13.77 -19.71
N ASP A 37 2.23 13.99 -18.59
CA ASP A 37 3.70 14.00 -18.62
C ASP A 37 4.26 12.57 -18.77
N ILE A 38 3.59 11.60 -18.17
CA ILE A 38 3.96 10.18 -18.29
C ILE A 38 3.60 9.65 -19.68
N GLU A 39 2.48 10.08 -20.25
CA GLU A 39 2.05 9.68 -21.58
C GLU A 39 3.05 10.19 -22.67
N LYS A 40 3.46 11.44 -22.60
CA LYS A 40 4.50 11.98 -23.48
C LYS A 40 5.79 11.17 -23.42
N LYS A 41 6.24 10.84 -22.20
CA LYS A 41 7.44 10.00 -22.01
C LYS A 41 7.28 8.58 -22.51
N ALA A 42 6.08 8.00 -22.34
CA ALA A 42 5.79 6.69 -22.90
C ALA A 42 5.93 6.70 -24.42
N GLN A 43 5.40 7.74 -25.09
CA GLN A 43 5.51 7.90 -26.54
C GLN A 43 6.96 8.13 -27.00
N GLU A 44 7.72 8.97 -26.29
CA GLU A 44 9.13 9.24 -26.59
C GLU A 44 10.03 7.99 -26.42
N ASN A 45 9.75 7.15 -25.43
CA ASN A 45 10.54 5.96 -25.12
C ASN A 45 9.97 4.65 -25.71
N GLY A 46 9.10 4.72 -26.71
CA GLY A 46 8.57 3.54 -27.39
C GLY A 46 7.67 2.66 -26.51
N ASN A 47 6.84 3.27 -25.67
CA ASN A 47 5.93 2.59 -24.74
C ASN A 47 6.65 1.66 -23.74
N ASP A 48 7.64 2.21 -23.04
CA ASP A 48 8.34 1.50 -21.98
C ASP A 48 7.34 0.88 -20.97
N ARG A 49 7.60 -0.39 -20.61
CA ARG A 49 6.75 -1.19 -19.71
C ARG A 49 6.43 -0.47 -18.39
N LYS A 50 7.37 0.30 -17.84
CA LYS A 50 7.16 1.04 -16.59
C LYS A 50 6.17 2.18 -16.76
N SER A 51 6.28 2.93 -17.85
CA SER A 51 5.35 4.00 -18.18
C SER A 51 3.93 3.47 -18.39
N VAL A 52 3.77 2.34 -19.07
CA VAL A 52 2.46 1.69 -19.27
C VAL A 52 1.82 1.28 -17.92
N ILE A 53 2.61 0.72 -16.99
CA ILE A 53 2.10 0.35 -15.67
C ILE A 53 1.73 1.61 -14.87
N LEU A 54 2.55 2.67 -14.92
CA LEU A 54 2.26 3.93 -14.25
C LEU A 54 0.97 4.57 -14.78
N LEU A 55 0.78 4.61 -16.09
CA LEU A 55 -0.45 5.12 -16.71
C LEU A 55 -1.67 4.33 -16.27
N ARG A 56 -1.57 2.99 -16.21
CA ARG A 56 -2.67 2.16 -15.70
C ARG A 56 -3.05 2.52 -14.25
N ILE A 57 -2.07 2.77 -13.38
CA ILE A 57 -2.31 3.15 -11.98
C ILE A 57 -2.88 4.57 -11.90
N LEU A 58 -2.40 5.51 -12.71
CA LEU A 58 -2.86 6.89 -12.75
C LEU A 58 -4.31 7.00 -13.26
N ASN A 59 -4.65 6.19 -14.27
CA ASN A 59 -5.98 6.20 -14.90
C ASN A 59 -7.01 5.41 -14.08
N ASN A 60 -6.59 4.40 -13.30
CA ASN A 60 -7.47 3.68 -12.37
C ASN A 60 -6.80 3.57 -10.99
N PRO A 61 -6.91 4.62 -10.15
CA PRO A 61 -6.28 4.64 -8.84
C PRO A 61 -6.99 3.77 -7.80
N SER A 62 -8.26 3.41 -7.99
CA SER A 62 -9.06 2.66 -7.01
C SER A 62 -8.47 1.28 -6.71
N GLY A 63 -8.08 0.53 -7.75
CA GLY A 63 -7.44 -0.77 -7.59
C GLY A 63 -6.11 -0.70 -6.82
N TYR A 64 -5.31 0.35 -7.06
CA TYR A 64 -4.09 0.63 -6.31
C TYR A 64 -4.39 0.95 -4.84
N VAL A 65 -5.32 1.87 -4.57
CA VAL A 65 -5.67 2.31 -3.22
C VAL A 65 -6.19 1.13 -2.38
N ASN A 66 -7.11 0.33 -2.91
CA ASN A 66 -7.66 -0.84 -2.22
C ASN A 66 -6.58 -1.88 -1.90
N THR A 67 -5.66 -2.14 -2.83
CA THR A 67 -4.54 -3.05 -2.60
C THR A 67 -3.60 -2.52 -1.52
N VAL A 68 -3.25 -1.24 -1.56
CA VAL A 68 -2.40 -0.60 -0.55
C VAL A 68 -3.04 -0.68 0.83
N GLN A 69 -4.32 -0.39 0.96
CA GLN A 69 -5.03 -0.49 2.25
C GLN A 69 -4.98 -1.92 2.81
N LEU A 70 -5.21 -2.93 1.96
CA LEU A 70 -5.14 -4.33 2.37
C LEU A 70 -3.72 -4.70 2.84
N VAL A 71 -2.69 -4.36 2.07
CA VAL A 71 -1.29 -4.69 2.39
C VAL A 71 -0.86 -4.02 3.68
N VAL A 72 -1.16 -2.73 3.84
CA VAL A 72 -0.85 -1.97 5.06
C VAL A 72 -1.57 -2.56 6.27
N MET A 73 -2.83 -2.99 6.13
CA MET A 73 -3.57 -3.63 7.21
C MET A 73 -2.91 -4.95 7.64
N VAL A 74 -2.47 -5.78 6.68
CA VAL A 74 -1.74 -7.03 6.96
C VAL A 74 -0.41 -6.74 7.66
N ILE A 75 0.34 -5.76 7.17
CA ILE A 75 1.61 -5.32 7.77
C ILE A 75 1.39 -4.88 9.22
N ASN A 76 0.39 -4.02 9.47
CA ASN A 76 0.09 -3.53 10.81
C ASN A 76 -0.34 -4.64 11.79
N LEU A 77 -1.08 -5.66 11.31
CA LEU A 77 -1.42 -6.84 12.11
C LEU A 77 -0.17 -7.63 12.51
N ILE A 78 0.78 -7.80 11.60
CA ILE A 78 2.04 -8.50 11.87
C ILE A 78 2.86 -7.71 12.89
N ILE A 79 3.00 -6.39 12.70
CA ILE A 79 3.71 -5.51 13.64
C ILE A 79 3.05 -5.59 15.02
N GLY A 80 1.73 -5.42 15.12
CA GLY A 80 1.02 -5.44 16.38
C GLY A 80 1.17 -6.76 17.12
N ARG A 81 1.07 -7.90 16.42
CA ARG A 81 1.17 -9.23 17.04
C ARG A 81 2.56 -9.55 17.57
N TRP A 82 3.62 -9.19 16.85
CA TRP A 82 4.98 -9.66 17.16
C TRP A 82 5.80 -8.65 17.96
N TYR A 83 5.67 -7.37 17.63
CA TYR A 83 6.53 -6.34 18.23
C TYR A 83 5.98 -5.73 19.50
N LEU A 84 4.65 -5.65 19.64
CA LEU A 84 4.04 -5.07 20.83
C LEU A 84 4.37 -5.90 22.08
N GLU A 85 4.22 -7.22 21.99
CA GLU A 85 4.53 -8.14 23.08
C GLU A 85 6.04 -8.16 23.39
N TYR A 86 6.89 -8.18 22.36
CA TYR A 86 8.33 -8.18 22.52
C TYR A 86 8.84 -6.91 23.19
N LEU A 87 8.48 -5.73 22.70
CA LEU A 87 8.88 -4.44 23.27
C LEU A 87 8.27 -4.22 24.66
N GLY A 88 7.01 -4.60 24.86
CA GLY A 88 6.35 -4.54 26.16
C GLY A 88 7.07 -5.37 27.21
N SER A 89 7.53 -6.57 26.86
CA SER A 89 8.29 -7.43 27.75
C SER A 89 9.69 -6.85 28.10
N LEU A 90 10.34 -6.19 27.13
CA LEU A 90 11.60 -5.50 27.36
C LEU A 90 11.42 -4.34 28.36
N PHE A 91 10.43 -3.48 28.15
CA PHE A 91 10.16 -2.35 29.05
C PHE A 91 9.72 -2.79 30.44
N ALA A 92 8.85 -3.80 30.54
CA ALA A 92 8.45 -4.38 31.83
C ALA A 92 9.66 -4.96 32.59
N GLY A 93 10.64 -5.53 31.85
CA GLY A 93 11.89 -6.02 32.43
C GLY A 93 12.76 -4.93 33.06
N TRP A 94 12.79 -3.73 32.46
CA TRP A 94 13.54 -2.59 33.00
C TRP A 94 12.95 -2.08 34.33
N PHE A 95 11.62 -2.20 34.51
CA PHE A 95 10.96 -1.83 35.76
C PHE A 95 11.03 -2.89 36.85
N GLY A 96 11.64 -4.05 36.57
CA GLY A 96 11.81 -5.13 37.56
C GLY A 96 10.55 -5.92 37.94
N TYR A 97 9.42 -5.64 37.34
CA TYR A 97 8.10 -6.22 37.67
C TYR A 97 7.48 -6.98 36.49
N ARG A 98 8.22 -7.93 35.90
CA ARG A 98 7.77 -8.70 34.70
C ARG A 98 6.41 -9.41 34.86
N SER A 99 6.06 -9.81 36.07
CA SER A 99 4.87 -10.61 36.36
C SER A 99 3.67 -9.80 36.86
N PHE A 100 3.83 -8.51 37.13
CA PHE A 100 2.76 -7.68 37.65
C PHE A 100 1.94 -7.07 36.50
N PHE A 101 0.68 -7.53 36.35
CA PHE A 101 -0.19 -7.20 35.23
C PHE A 101 -0.30 -5.70 34.91
N PRO A 102 -0.53 -4.77 35.88
CA PRO A 102 -0.63 -3.35 35.57
C PRO A 102 0.66 -2.74 34.99
N VAL A 103 1.82 -3.18 35.45
CA VAL A 103 3.13 -2.72 34.93
C VAL A 103 3.36 -3.24 33.51
N ARG A 104 3.01 -4.50 33.26
CA ARG A 104 3.10 -5.09 31.92
C ARG A 104 2.19 -4.36 30.94
N PHE A 105 0.94 -4.12 31.30
CA PHE A 105 -0.01 -3.39 30.47
C PHE A 105 0.46 -1.97 30.17
N ALA A 106 0.96 -1.22 31.16
CA ALA A 106 1.51 0.10 30.95
C ALA A 106 2.75 0.08 30.04
N ALA A 107 3.63 -0.90 30.19
CA ALA A 107 4.80 -1.09 29.37
C ALA A 107 4.42 -1.41 27.90
N GLU A 108 3.42 -2.26 27.67
CA GLU A 108 2.89 -2.57 26.34
C GLU A 108 2.26 -1.33 25.69
N MET A 109 1.51 -0.53 26.44
CA MET A 109 0.96 0.74 25.93
C MET A 109 2.05 1.73 25.54
N LEU A 110 3.08 1.90 26.38
CA LEU A 110 4.23 2.77 26.07
C LEU A 110 4.98 2.27 24.83
N ALA A 111 5.23 0.96 24.76
CA ALA A 111 5.85 0.33 23.60
C ALA A 111 5.04 0.59 22.32
N GLY A 112 3.72 0.46 22.40
CA GLY A 112 2.81 0.74 21.28
C GLY A 112 2.93 2.18 20.78
N VAL A 113 2.92 3.14 21.67
CA VAL A 113 3.08 4.57 21.32
C VAL A 113 4.40 4.83 20.62
N ILE A 114 5.50 4.29 21.16
CA ILE A 114 6.85 4.45 20.57
C ILE A 114 6.90 3.78 19.20
N LEU A 115 6.34 2.58 19.07
CA LEU A 115 6.31 1.85 17.81
C LEU A 115 5.51 2.60 16.74
N VAL A 116 4.31 3.08 17.07
CA VAL A 116 3.48 3.89 16.16
C VAL A 116 4.22 5.16 15.75
N TYR A 117 4.86 5.86 16.69
CA TYR A 117 5.66 7.05 16.39
C TYR A 117 6.79 6.75 15.41
N ALA A 118 7.54 5.67 15.64
CA ALA A 118 8.64 5.26 14.77
C ALA A 118 8.17 4.87 13.36
N VAL A 119 7.14 4.03 13.27
CA VAL A 119 6.56 3.59 11.99
C VAL A 119 5.98 4.78 11.23
N MET A 120 5.21 5.64 11.88
CA MET A 120 4.64 6.83 11.24
C MET A 120 5.71 7.80 10.75
N THR A 121 6.77 8.00 11.53
CA THR A 121 7.83 8.94 11.15
C THR A 121 8.70 8.39 10.02
N ILE A 122 9.22 7.17 10.19
CA ILE A 122 10.21 6.57 9.28
C ILE A 122 9.53 5.84 8.11
N GLY A 123 8.47 5.08 8.40
CA GLY A 123 7.78 4.27 7.39
C GLY A 123 6.82 5.07 6.51
N VAL A 124 6.20 6.13 7.05
CA VAL A 124 5.13 6.86 6.35
C VAL A 124 5.51 8.28 5.98
N LEU A 125 5.80 9.14 6.96
CA LEU A 125 5.96 10.58 6.71
C LEU A 125 7.24 10.93 5.97
N LEU A 126 8.35 10.31 6.35
CA LEU A 126 9.63 10.55 5.72
C LEU A 126 9.63 10.18 4.23
N PRO A 127 9.23 8.96 3.82
CA PRO A 127 9.18 8.59 2.41
C PRO A 127 8.18 9.42 1.61
N LYS A 128 7.02 9.78 2.17
CA LYS A 128 6.08 10.70 1.51
C LYS A 128 6.71 12.04 1.16
N ARG A 129 7.43 12.65 2.11
CA ARG A 129 8.10 13.94 1.89
C ARG A 129 9.26 13.85 0.89
N LEU A 130 10.02 12.75 0.93
CA LEU A 130 11.12 12.52 -0.01
C LEU A 130 10.61 12.28 -1.43
N ALA A 131 9.58 11.45 -1.58
CA ALA A 131 8.98 11.13 -2.86
C ALA A 131 8.31 12.34 -3.51
N SER A 132 7.66 13.21 -2.72
CA SER A 132 7.06 14.45 -3.25
C SER A 132 8.07 15.45 -3.81
N ARG A 133 9.36 15.35 -3.45
CA ARG A 133 10.42 16.21 -4.02
C ARG A 133 10.85 15.79 -5.42
N ASN A 134 10.84 14.49 -5.70
CA ASN A 134 11.22 13.90 -6.98
C ASN A 134 10.25 12.78 -7.35
N PRO A 135 8.97 13.10 -7.63
CA PRO A 135 7.92 12.08 -7.75
C PRO A 135 8.17 11.11 -8.88
N GLU A 136 8.67 11.60 -10.01
CA GLU A 136 8.94 10.78 -11.17
C GLU A 136 10.01 9.72 -10.90
N ARG A 137 11.15 10.12 -10.35
CA ARG A 137 12.25 9.20 -10.02
C ARG A 137 11.80 8.10 -9.07
N TRP A 138 11.00 8.46 -8.06
CA TRP A 138 10.43 7.48 -7.11
C TRP A 138 9.46 6.53 -7.79
N ALA A 139 8.55 7.05 -8.60
CA ALA A 139 7.57 6.24 -9.31
C ALA A 139 8.25 5.21 -10.23
N TYR A 140 9.18 5.64 -11.09
CA TYR A 140 9.91 4.74 -11.98
C TYR A 140 10.82 3.72 -11.25
N ALA A 141 11.35 4.08 -10.08
CA ALA A 141 12.13 3.15 -9.26
C ALA A 141 11.27 2.06 -8.64
N CYS A 142 10.08 2.43 -8.14
CA CYS A 142 9.24 1.55 -7.32
C CYS A 142 8.15 0.82 -8.11
N VAL A 143 7.75 1.29 -9.31
CA VAL A 143 6.61 0.76 -10.06
C VAL A 143 6.67 -0.74 -10.32
N GLY A 144 7.85 -1.31 -10.54
CA GLY A 144 8.01 -2.76 -10.75
C GLY A 144 7.64 -3.58 -9.52
N MET A 145 8.10 -3.16 -8.34
CA MET A 145 7.78 -3.84 -7.07
C MET A 145 6.30 -3.64 -6.70
N ILE A 146 5.78 -2.45 -6.90
CA ILE A 146 4.36 -2.15 -6.68
C ILE A 146 3.48 -3.00 -7.59
N ASN A 147 3.80 -3.12 -8.87
CA ASN A 147 3.05 -3.97 -9.79
C ASN A 147 3.05 -5.45 -9.37
N MET A 148 4.16 -5.93 -8.81
CA MET A 148 4.22 -7.29 -8.24
C MET A 148 3.27 -7.43 -7.04
N ILE A 149 3.25 -6.45 -6.14
CA ILE A 149 2.33 -6.42 -4.99
C ILE A 149 0.87 -6.39 -5.48
N LEU A 150 0.53 -5.51 -6.43
CA LEU A 150 -0.80 -5.42 -7.01
C LEU A 150 -1.25 -6.75 -7.61
N THR A 151 -0.38 -7.41 -8.35
CA THR A 151 -0.68 -8.72 -8.97
C THR A 151 -0.87 -9.82 -7.93
N LEU A 152 -0.02 -9.85 -6.90
CA LEU A 152 -0.07 -10.86 -5.83
C LEU A 152 -1.36 -10.73 -5.00
N PHE A 153 -1.76 -9.52 -4.65
CA PHE A 153 -2.93 -9.25 -3.81
C PHE A 153 -4.23 -9.10 -4.60
N TYR A 154 -4.16 -9.07 -5.94
CA TYR A 154 -5.32 -8.93 -6.81
C TYR A 154 -6.48 -9.88 -6.46
N PRO A 155 -6.28 -11.21 -6.27
CA PRO A 155 -7.38 -12.11 -5.96
C PRO A 155 -8.07 -11.78 -4.62
N MET A 156 -7.30 -11.33 -3.61
CA MET A 156 -7.87 -10.92 -2.33
C MET A 156 -8.67 -9.62 -2.45
N VAL A 157 -8.12 -8.64 -3.14
CA VAL A 157 -8.80 -7.35 -3.36
C VAL A 157 -10.08 -7.58 -4.15
N LYS A 158 -10.05 -8.41 -5.19
CA LYS A 158 -11.24 -8.77 -5.96
C LYS A 158 -12.31 -9.44 -5.08
N LEU A 159 -11.93 -10.41 -4.24
CA LEU A 159 -12.86 -11.08 -3.33
C LEU A 159 -13.53 -10.07 -2.38
N ILE A 160 -12.76 -9.13 -1.81
CA ILE A 160 -13.29 -8.09 -0.92
C ILE A 160 -14.25 -7.18 -1.69
N SER A 161 -13.86 -6.74 -2.88
CA SER A 161 -14.67 -5.88 -3.74
C SER A 161 -16.00 -6.56 -4.14
N ASP A 162 -15.93 -7.80 -4.61
CA ASP A 162 -17.12 -8.58 -4.99
C ASP A 162 -18.06 -8.80 -3.78
N THR A 163 -17.50 -9.04 -2.60
CA THR A 163 -18.28 -9.16 -1.35
C THR A 163 -18.96 -7.85 -1.00
N THR A 164 -18.24 -6.73 -1.12
CA THR A 164 -18.79 -5.39 -0.82
C THR A 164 -19.90 -5.04 -1.78
N SER A 165 -19.72 -5.26 -3.08
CA SER A 165 -20.75 -5.05 -4.10
C SER A 165 -21.97 -5.95 -3.88
N GLY A 166 -21.76 -7.20 -3.45
CA GLY A 166 -22.84 -8.10 -3.06
C GLY A 166 -23.66 -7.59 -1.88
N ILE A 167 -23.02 -7.04 -0.86
CA ILE A 167 -23.68 -6.44 0.30
C ILE A 167 -24.47 -5.18 -0.13
N LEU A 168 -23.88 -4.31 -0.94
CA LEU A 168 -24.55 -3.12 -1.48
C LEU A 168 -25.78 -3.49 -2.28
N HIS A 169 -25.68 -4.54 -3.13
CA HIS A 169 -26.83 -5.04 -3.90
C HIS A 169 -27.96 -5.55 -2.98
N LEU A 170 -27.63 -6.28 -1.91
CA LEU A 170 -28.63 -6.72 -0.92
C LEU A 170 -29.30 -5.56 -0.19
N MET A 171 -28.60 -4.43 -0.03
CA MET A 171 -29.15 -3.18 0.55
C MET A 171 -29.95 -2.35 -0.48
N GLY A 172 -30.04 -2.79 -1.73
CA GLY A 172 -30.72 -2.05 -2.80
C GLY A 172 -29.94 -0.82 -3.32
N ILE A 173 -28.66 -0.72 -3.00
CA ILE A 173 -27.78 0.36 -3.43
C ILE A 173 -27.04 -0.09 -4.68
N ARG A 174 -27.08 0.70 -5.76
CA ARG A 174 -26.27 0.48 -6.95
C ARG A 174 -24.83 0.87 -6.67
N ASP A 175 -23.90 0.00 -7.03
CA ASP A 175 -22.46 0.27 -6.91
C ASP A 175 -21.97 1.05 -8.14
N GLU A 176 -22.06 2.38 -8.06
CA GLU A 176 -21.61 3.28 -9.13
C GLU A 176 -20.12 3.17 -9.43
N SER A 177 -19.31 2.66 -8.48
CA SER A 177 -17.89 2.43 -8.69
C SER A 177 -17.61 1.28 -9.66
N ALA A 178 -18.44 0.24 -9.63
CA ALA A 178 -18.33 -0.91 -10.55
C ALA A 178 -18.85 -0.55 -11.96
N GLU A 179 -19.89 0.29 -12.02
CA GLU A 179 -20.45 0.77 -13.30
C GLU A 179 -19.50 1.78 -13.99
N ALA A 180 -18.78 2.61 -13.23
CA ALA A 180 -17.81 3.56 -13.79
C ALA A 180 -16.62 2.86 -14.46
N ASP A 181 -16.10 1.79 -13.84
CA ASP A 181 -14.97 1.02 -14.41
C ASP A 181 -15.39 0.32 -15.73
N VAL A 182 -16.61 -0.22 -15.82
CA VAL A 182 -17.15 -0.88 -17.04
C VAL A 182 -17.42 0.16 -18.13
N THR A 183 -18.00 1.30 -17.77
CA THR A 183 -18.37 2.35 -18.73
C THR A 183 -17.16 3.02 -19.35
N GLU A 184 -16.07 3.21 -18.61
CA GLU A 184 -14.84 3.82 -19.12
C GLU A 184 -14.08 2.89 -20.08
N GLU A 185 -14.04 1.59 -19.79
CA GLU A 185 -13.50 0.57 -20.70
C GLU A 185 -14.33 0.44 -21.98
N GLU A 186 -15.65 0.51 -21.86
CA GLU A 186 -16.58 0.41 -22.99
C GLU A 186 -16.51 1.66 -23.89
N ILE A 187 -16.45 2.86 -23.33
CA ILE A 187 -16.24 4.10 -24.09
C ILE A 187 -14.86 4.11 -24.78
N ARG A 188 -13.84 3.61 -24.11
CA ARG A 188 -12.48 3.55 -24.67
C ARG A 188 -12.40 2.54 -25.82
N SER A 189 -13.08 1.40 -25.72
CA SER A 189 -13.17 0.42 -26.81
C SER A 189 -13.93 0.99 -28.01
N MET A 190 -15.03 1.71 -27.81
CA MET A 190 -15.80 2.37 -28.87
C MET A 190 -15.00 3.46 -29.58
N VAL A 191 -14.21 4.24 -28.83
CA VAL A 191 -13.34 5.30 -29.43
C VAL A 191 -12.22 4.67 -30.26
N THR A 192 -11.62 3.56 -29.78
CA THR A 192 -10.55 2.85 -30.51
C THR A 192 -11.13 2.20 -31.79
N GLU A 193 -12.30 1.61 -31.70
CA GLU A 193 -12.99 1.00 -32.86
C GLU A 193 -13.43 2.04 -33.88
N GLY A 194 -13.85 3.24 -33.44
CA GLY A 194 -14.16 4.38 -34.29
C GLY A 194 -12.94 4.97 -35.00
N GLN A 195 -11.76 4.98 -34.35
CA GLN A 195 -10.52 5.40 -34.98
C GLN A 195 -9.99 4.40 -36.03
N GLU A 196 -10.18 3.09 -35.82
CA GLU A 196 -9.81 2.07 -36.79
C GLU A 196 -10.73 2.06 -38.01
N GLN A 197 -11.98 2.53 -37.89
CA GLN A 197 -12.94 2.63 -38.99
C GLN A 197 -12.90 3.96 -39.75
N GLY A 198 -12.04 4.90 -39.33
CA GLY A 198 -11.75 6.11 -40.09
C GLY A 198 -12.88 7.13 -40.18
N ILE A 199 -13.75 7.20 -39.14
CA ILE A 199 -14.78 8.24 -39.00
C ILE A 199 -14.30 9.34 -38.08
#